data_f09945e63625df4ed37b9e63f2e4ba34
#
_entry.id   f09945e63625df4ed37b9e63f2e4ba34
#
_cell.length_a   1.000
_cell.length_b   1.000
_cell.length_c   1.000
_cell.angle_alpha   90.00
_cell.angle_beta   90.00
_cell.angle_gamma   90.00
#
_symmetry.space_group_name_H-M   'P 1'
#
loop_
_entity.id
_entity.type
_entity.pdbx_description
1 polymer ?
#
loop_
_entity_poly.entity_id
_entity_poly.type
_entity_poly.pdbx_seq_one_letter_code
_entity_poly.pdbx_strand_id
1 'polypeptide(L)'
;MDKISDLKSVVINTLDLNKAQDIIAIDLKDKSSMADYMIIASGTSSRHIQSLSEQVLEKLKDNGIKNSKIEGKESNEWKLVDGIDLIVHIFHPEKRKFYELEKIWSELIPKEKVII
;
A
#
# COMPACT_ATOMS: atom_id res chain seq x y z
N MET A 1 11.06 -11.87 15.86
CA MET A 1 10.09 -10.89 15.37
C MET A 1 10.14 -10.84 13.84
N ASP A 2 8.98 -10.86 13.20
CA ASP A 2 8.89 -10.83 11.76
C ASP A 2 9.18 -9.43 11.22
N LYS A 3 10.27 -9.28 10.50
CA LYS A 3 10.70 -7.99 9.94
C LYS A 3 9.67 -7.42 8.96
N ILE A 4 8.99 -8.27 8.23
CA ILE A 4 7.98 -7.85 7.26
C ILE A 4 6.72 -7.34 7.97
N SER A 5 6.36 -7.95 9.08
CA SER A 5 5.24 -7.49 9.89
C SER A 5 5.53 -6.11 10.49
N ASP A 6 6.78 -5.87 10.92
CA ASP A 6 7.20 -4.55 11.41
C ASP A 6 7.14 -3.52 10.29
N LEU A 7 7.56 -3.91 9.10
CA LEU A 7 7.52 -3.04 7.91
C LEU A 7 6.08 -2.68 7.55
N LYS A 8 5.16 -3.63 7.64
CA LYS A 8 3.74 -3.37 7.43
C LYS A 8 3.25 -2.27 8.37
N SER A 9 3.61 -2.37 9.65
CA SER A 9 3.21 -1.37 10.65
C SER A 9 3.79 0.00 10.34
N VAL A 10 5.05 0.06 9.91
CA VAL A 10 5.70 1.31 9.53
C VAL A 10 4.95 1.97 8.37
N VAL A 11 4.59 1.20 7.36
CA VAL A 11 3.88 1.71 6.19
C VAL A 11 2.49 2.21 6.57
N ILE A 12 1.74 1.44 7.35
CA ILE A 12 0.41 1.83 7.79
C ILE A 12 0.47 3.14 8.60
N ASN A 13 1.43 3.24 9.53
CA ASN A 13 1.61 4.46 10.31
C ASN A 13 1.96 5.66 9.42
N THR A 14 2.81 5.45 8.43
CA THR A 14 3.18 6.52 7.50
C THR A 14 1.96 7.02 6.73
N LEU A 15 1.16 6.10 6.24
CA LEU A 15 -0.07 6.44 5.51
C LEU A 15 -1.05 7.19 6.42
N ASP A 16 -1.24 6.73 7.65
CA ASP A 16 -2.14 7.35 8.60
C ASP A 16 -1.68 8.76 8.97
N LEU A 17 -0.41 8.92 9.30
CA LEU A 17 0.14 10.22 9.67
C LEU A 17 0.04 11.24 8.54
N ASN A 18 0.02 10.78 7.31
CA ASN A 18 -0.10 11.63 6.13
C ASN A 18 -1.54 11.67 5.59
N LYS A 19 -2.50 11.27 6.43
CA LYS A 19 -3.94 11.42 6.18
C LYS A 19 -4.50 10.60 5.03
N ALA A 20 -3.87 9.46 4.72
CA ALA A 20 -4.45 8.51 3.80
C ALA A 20 -5.76 7.98 4.37
N GLN A 21 -6.69 7.64 3.49
CA GLN A 21 -8.01 7.18 3.88
C GLN A 21 -8.22 5.71 3.52
N ASP A 22 -9.13 5.06 4.23
CA ASP A 22 -9.56 3.68 3.93
C ASP A 22 -8.39 2.72 3.76
N ILE A 23 -7.49 2.71 4.72
CA ILE A 23 -6.30 1.85 4.69
C ILE A 23 -6.70 0.42 5.01
N ILE A 24 -6.39 -0.48 4.09
CA ILE A 24 -6.67 -1.91 4.23
C ILE A 24 -5.37 -2.68 4.00
N ALA A 25 -5.05 -3.59 4.92
CA ALA A 25 -3.92 -4.49 4.77
C ALA A 25 -4.44 -5.90 4.51
N ILE A 26 -3.86 -6.56 3.52
CA ILE A 26 -4.24 -7.91 3.11
C ILE A 26 -3.02 -8.81 3.28
N ASP A 27 -3.16 -9.89 4.04
CA ASP A 27 -2.11 -10.87 4.24
C ASP A 27 -2.11 -11.84 3.06
N LEU A 28 -1.00 -11.87 2.34
CA LEU A 28 -0.81 -12.74 1.18
C LEU A 28 0.11 -13.92 1.46
N LYS A 29 0.59 -14.06 2.69
CA LYS A 29 1.49 -15.16 3.04
C LYS A 29 0.82 -16.51 2.73
N ASP A 30 1.57 -17.39 2.10
CA ASP A 30 1.11 -18.70 1.68
C ASP A 30 -0.02 -18.68 0.64
N LYS A 31 -0.40 -17.50 0.16
CA LYS A 31 -1.48 -17.33 -0.82
C LYS A 31 -0.97 -16.78 -2.15
N SER A 32 0.15 -16.08 -2.13
CA SER A 32 0.73 -15.48 -3.33
C SER A 32 2.24 -15.57 -3.26
N SER A 33 2.86 -15.81 -4.42
CA SER A 33 4.31 -15.77 -4.53
C SER A 33 4.82 -14.35 -4.81
N MET A 34 3.92 -13.39 -5.01
CA MET A 34 4.29 -12.02 -5.38
C MET A 34 4.77 -11.19 -4.19
N ALA A 35 4.08 -11.31 -3.06
CA ALA A 35 4.38 -10.51 -1.88
C ALA A 35 3.74 -11.15 -0.66
N ASP A 36 4.21 -10.78 0.52
CA ASP A 36 3.61 -11.24 1.78
C ASP A 36 2.43 -10.40 2.21
N TYR A 37 2.43 -9.12 1.85
CA TYR A 37 1.35 -8.18 2.21
C TYR A 37 1.02 -7.26 1.05
N MET A 38 -0.25 -6.91 0.94
CA MET A 38 -0.72 -5.84 0.07
C MET A 38 -1.44 -4.82 0.92
N ILE A 39 -1.11 -3.55 0.76
CA ILE A 39 -1.78 -2.46 1.46
C ILE A 39 -2.45 -1.59 0.42
N ILE A 40 -3.71 -1.24 0.66
CA ILE A 40 -4.48 -0.40 -0.24
C ILE A 40 -4.94 0.83 0.55
N ALA A 41 -4.73 2.00 -0.01
CA ALA A 41 -5.11 3.24 0.63
C ALA A 41 -5.61 4.23 -0.41
N SER A 42 -6.28 5.27 0.03
CA SER A 42 -6.79 6.33 -0.82
C SER A 42 -6.18 7.67 -0.46
N GLY A 43 -5.86 8.47 -1.48
CA GLY A 43 -5.47 9.86 -1.31
C GLY A 43 -6.55 10.77 -1.87
N THR A 44 -6.65 11.98 -1.35
CA THR A 44 -7.74 12.91 -1.67
C THR A 44 -7.52 13.70 -2.96
N SER A 45 -6.31 13.70 -3.47
CA SER A 45 -5.96 14.44 -4.69
C SER A 45 -4.74 13.79 -5.32
N SER A 46 -4.44 14.14 -6.57
CA SER A 46 -3.24 13.63 -7.24
C SER A 46 -1.97 14.05 -6.50
N ARG A 47 -1.93 15.26 -5.95
CA ARG A 47 -0.80 15.71 -5.14
C ARG A 47 -0.67 14.89 -3.86
N HIS A 48 -1.78 14.59 -3.20
CA HIS A 48 -1.79 13.78 -2.00
C HIS A 48 -1.30 12.35 -2.29
N ILE A 49 -1.78 11.76 -3.39
CA ILE A 49 -1.34 10.43 -3.84
C ILE A 49 0.16 10.42 -4.09
N GLN A 50 0.66 11.43 -4.78
CA GLN A 50 2.09 11.57 -5.04
C GLN A 50 2.88 11.65 -3.74
N SER A 51 2.45 12.49 -2.81
CA SER A 51 3.09 12.66 -1.52
C SER A 51 3.09 11.36 -0.72
N LEU A 52 1.96 10.67 -0.66
CA LEU A 52 1.85 9.39 0.05
C LEU A 52 2.83 8.36 -0.52
N SER A 53 2.90 8.26 -1.84
CA SER A 53 3.80 7.29 -2.48
C SER A 53 5.26 7.60 -2.18
N GLU A 54 5.65 8.86 -2.18
CA GLU A 54 7.01 9.26 -1.87
C GLU A 54 7.36 9.01 -0.40
N GLN A 55 6.44 9.28 0.52
CA GLN A 55 6.66 9.04 1.94
C GLN A 55 6.81 7.54 2.23
N VAL A 56 5.99 6.72 1.60
CA VAL A 56 6.09 5.26 1.76
C VAL A 56 7.41 4.77 1.20
N LEU A 57 7.80 5.23 0.01
CA LEU A 57 9.06 4.83 -0.61
C LEU A 57 10.25 5.16 0.29
N GLU A 58 10.26 6.36 0.85
CA GLU A 58 11.33 6.80 1.74
C GLU A 58 11.43 5.89 2.96
N LYS A 59 10.29 5.57 3.58
CA LYS A 59 10.28 4.69 4.75
C LYS A 59 10.74 3.27 4.43
N LEU A 60 10.38 2.75 3.27
CA LEU A 60 10.85 1.45 2.83
C LEU A 60 12.37 1.44 2.69
N LYS A 61 12.92 2.45 2.06
CA LYS A 61 14.37 2.56 1.87
C LYS A 61 15.10 2.78 3.20
N ASP A 62 14.52 3.57 4.09
CA ASP A 62 15.08 3.79 5.43
C ASP A 62 15.12 2.50 6.25
N ASN A 63 14.22 1.58 5.97
CA ASN A 63 14.15 0.29 6.65
C ASN A 63 14.87 -0.84 5.89
N GLY A 64 15.74 -0.48 4.98
CA GLY A 64 16.62 -1.43 4.31
C GLY A 64 16.15 -1.98 2.99
N ILE A 65 14.97 -1.59 2.52
CA ILE A 65 14.45 -2.08 1.24
C ILE A 65 14.93 -1.14 0.13
N LYS A 66 16.20 -1.26 -0.21
CA LYS A 66 16.88 -0.35 -1.12
C LYS A 66 16.36 -0.39 -2.56
N ASN A 67 15.80 -1.53 -2.96
CA ASN A 67 15.29 -1.73 -4.32
C ASN A 67 13.82 -1.37 -4.47
N SER A 68 13.23 -0.75 -3.46
CA SER A 68 11.86 -0.24 -3.53
C SER A 68 11.72 0.80 -4.64
N LYS A 69 10.59 0.79 -5.31
CA LYS A 69 10.34 1.74 -6.40
C LYS A 69 8.86 2.07 -6.51
N ILE A 70 8.59 3.21 -7.15
CA ILE A 70 7.22 3.63 -7.45
C ILE A 70 6.95 3.32 -8.92
N GLU A 71 5.80 2.70 -9.18
CA GLU A 71 5.28 2.52 -10.53
C GLU A 71 4.02 3.35 -10.67
N GLY A 72 3.65 3.69 -11.93
CA GLY A 72 2.53 4.56 -12.20
C GLY A 72 2.83 6.02 -11.96
N LYS A 73 4.11 6.42 -12.09
CA LYS A 73 4.53 7.81 -11.81
C LYS A 73 3.79 8.85 -12.63
N GLU A 74 3.36 8.48 -13.84
CA GLU A 74 2.66 9.39 -14.73
C GLU A 74 1.17 9.45 -14.47
N SER A 75 0.64 8.54 -13.66
CA SER A 75 -0.76 8.54 -13.29
C SER A 75 -1.04 9.56 -12.19
N ASN A 76 -2.12 10.29 -12.34
CA ASN A 76 -2.58 11.23 -11.32
C ASN A 76 -3.58 10.60 -10.36
N GLU A 77 -4.00 9.36 -10.62
CA GLU A 77 -5.08 8.74 -9.90
C GLU A 77 -4.68 7.44 -9.20
N TRP A 78 -3.49 6.93 -9.50
CA TRP A 78 -3.01 5.67 -8.95
C TRP A 78 -1.49 5.61 -8.95
N LYS A 79 -0.94 5.11 -7.84
CA LYS A 79 0.48 4.82 -7.70
C LYS A 79 0.63 3.46 -7.02
N LEU A 80 1.64 2.72 -7.44
CA LEU A 80 2.02 1.47 -6.80
C LEU A 80 3.42 1.65 -6.22
N VAL A 81 3.60 1.34 -4.94
CA VAL A 81 4.92 1.33 -4.32
C VAL A 81 5.30 -0.13 -4.11
N ASP A 82 6.33 -0.56 -4.83
CA ASP A 82 6.82 -1.94 -4.78
C ASP A 82 7.94 -2.03 -3.75
N GLY A 83 7.64 -2.64 -2.60
CA GLY A 83 8.61 -2.89 -1.53
C GLY A 83 9.05 -4.33 -1.48
N ILE A 84 8.95 -5.05 -2.59
CA ILE A 84 9.38 -6.44 -2.79
C ILE A 84 8.45 -7.42 -2.06
N ASP A 85 8.52 -7.50 -0.74
CA ASP A 85 7.65 -8.39 0.04
C ASP A 85 6.36 -7.72 0.49
N LEU A 86 6.22 -6.45 0.19
CA LEU A 86 5.07 -5.64 0.55
C LEU A 86 4.78 -4.68 -0.59
N ILE A 87 3.53 -4.69 -1.05
CA ILE A 87 3.09 -3.85 -2.16
C ILE A 87 2.03 -2.89 -1.63
N VAL A 88 2.16 -1.61 -1.99
CA VAL A 88 1.20 -0.58 -1.56
C VAL A 88 0.54 0.02 -2.79
N HIS A 89 -0.79 -0.05 -2.85
CA HIS A 89 -1.58 0.62 -3.87
C HIS A 89 -2.21 1.87 -3.26
N ILE A 90 -2.02 3.00 -3.92
CA ILE A 90 -2.60 4.26 -3.48
C ILE A 90 -3.44 4.81 -4.64
N PHE A 91 -4.74 4.96 -4.41
CA PHE A 91 -5.69 5.37 -5.43
C PHE A 91 -6.42 6.64 -5.05
N HIS A 92 -6.88 7.37 -6.05
CA HIS A 92 -7.96 8.31 -5.86
C HIS A 92 -9.21 7.48 -5.52
N PRO A 93 -10.07 7.92 -4.58
CA PRO A 93 -11.22 7.11 -4.16
C PRO A 93 -12.11 6.61 -5.30
N GLU A 94 -12.30 7.42 -6.32
CA GLU A 94 -13.11 7.02 -7.48
C GLU A 94 -12.48 5.87 -8.27
N LYS A 95 -11.18 5.88 -8.43
CA LYS A 95 -10.47 4.82 -9.15
C LYS A 95 -10.36 3.55 -8.34
N ARG A 96 -10.19 3.68 -7.03
CA ARG A 96 -10.19 2.53 -6.14
C ARG A 96 -11.50 1.77 -6.24
N LYS A 97 -12.61 2.50 -6.25
CA LYS A 97 -13.94 1.93 -6.41
C LYS A 97 -14.09 1.21 -7.75
N PHE A 98 -13.53 1.79 -8.79
CA PHE A 98 -13.56 1.21 -10.14
C PHE A 98 -12.82 -0.12 -10.21
N TYR A 99 -11.62 -0.18 -9.63
CA TYR A 99 -10.80 -1.39 -9.68
C TYR A 99 -11.23 -2.47 -8.69
N GLU A 100 -11.82 -2.09 -7.56
CA GLU A 100 -12.29 -3.02 -6.52
C GLU A 100 -11.24 -4.04 -6.10
N LEU A 101 -9.99 -3.62 -6.00
CA LEU A 101 -8.87 -4.53 -5.70
C LEU A 101 -9.05 -5.26 -4.37
N GLU A 102 -9.46 -4.57 -3.32
CA GLU A 102 -9.65 -5.19 -2.01
C GLU A 102 -10.74 -6.25 -2.04
N LYS A 103 -11.75 -6.07 -2.89
CA LYS A 103 -12.83 -7.03 -3.03
C LYS A 103 -12.34 -8.30 -3.71
N ILE A 104 -11.57 -8.15 -4.79
CA ILE A 104 -11.00 -9.29 -5.51
C ILE A 104 -10.14 -10.13 -4.57
N TRP A 105 -9.24 -9.49 -3.84
CA TRP A 105 -8.35 -10.19 -2.94
C TRP A 105 -9.08 -10.78 -1.73
N SER A 106 -10.11 -10.08 -1.21
CA SER A 106 -10.85 -10.57 -0.05
C SER A 106 -11.70 -11.80 -0.35
N GLU A 107 -12.04 -12.04 -1.61
CA GLU A 107 -12.74 -13.27 -2.01
C GLU A 107 -11.82 -14.48 -1.99
N LEU A 108 -10.52 -14.26 -2.17
CA LEU A 108 -9.53 -15.33 -2.26
C LEU A 108 -8.78 -15.57 -0.96
N ILE A 109 -8.60 -14.55 -0.14
CA ILE A 109 -7.81 -14.61 1.08
C ILE A 109 -8.42 -13.75 2.17
N PRO A 110 -8.24 -14.12 3.45
CA PRO A 110 -8.66 -13.28 4.56
C PRO A 110 -7.92 -11.94 4.53
N LYS A 111 -8.61 -10.88 4.84
CA LYS A 111 -8.00 -9.58 4.93
C LYS A 111 -8.07 -9.03 6.35
N GLU A 112 -7.06 -8.27 6.70
CA GLU A 112 -6.99 -7.52 7.94
C GLU A 112 -7.39 -6.09 7.61
N LYS A 113 -8.52 -5.66 8.12
CA LYS A 113 -9.02 -4.32 7.85
C LYS A 113 -8.55 -3.36 8.93
N VAL A 114 -7.86 -2.31 8.52
CA VAL A 114 -7.40 -1.26 9.42
C VAL A 114 -8.25 -0.03 9.15
N ILE A 115 -9.01 0.40 10.16
CA ILE A 115 -9.85 1.60 10.05
C ILE A 115 -9.16 2.70 10.85
N ILE A 116 -8.68 3.68 10.11
CA ILE A 116 -7.97 4.81 10.71
C ILE A 116 -8.63 6.12 10.30
#